data_e5a98551c0ece7a5492d3e48f6ed3fc2
#
_entry.id   e5a98551c0ece7a5492d3e48f6ed3fc2
#
_cell.length_a   1.000
_cell.length_b   1.000
_cell.length_c   1.000
_cell.angle_alpha   90.00
_cell.angle_beta   90.00
_cell.angle_gamma   90.00
#
_symmetry.space_group_name_H-M   'P 1'
#
loop_
_entity.id
_entity.type
_entity.pdbx_description
1 polymer ?
#
loop_
_entity_poly.entity_id
_entity_poly.type
_entity_poly.pdbx_seq_one_letter_code
_entity_poly.pdbx_strand_id
1 'polypeptide(L)'
;MVSVRLSERDIRVVSKCAVSKWLTTGQLARLYFPKVTPDAVRKSLRRLVEAGFLVVHREHQMAEALHGLGPKGKALLEAKGVTAEVTRKPPRQIEHMVGINDLRVAVEVNPTQVAYFFASWELQGLGWVHPLIPDAVVGLRLPERRTFLVEYDRGTETLPTLVGKLRGYEGGLSGIPFRALLLVTDTAARLETLARHVRKEGFLRRMLGCVLAELSAEGIDAALFMDLRRINPDKSTLRESAE
;
A
#
# COMPACT_ATOMS: atom_id res chain seq x y z
N MET A 1 -12.23 7.70 -34.92
CA MET A 1 -11.61 7.39 -33.61
C MET A 1 -10.38 6.56 -33.83
N VAL A 2 -9.19 7.02 -33.44
CA VAL A 2 -7.95 6.25 -33.55
C VAL A 2 -8.04 5.09 -32.59
N SER A 3 -8.04 3.85 -33.10
CA SER A 3 -7.99 2.64 -32.27
C SER A 3 -6.60 2.58 -31.62
N VAL A 4 -6.52 2.81 -30.32
CA VAL A 4 -5.28 2.68 -29.56
C VAL A 4 -5.04 1.20 -29.30
N ARG A 5 -3.99 0.64 -29.91
CA ARG A 5 -3.53 -0.71 -29.58
C ARG A 5 -2.87 -0.70 -28.20
N LEU A 6 -3.41 -1.46 -27.26
CA LEU A 6 -2.87 -1.64 -25.93
C LEU A 6 -1.80 -2.73 -25.91
N SER A 7 -0.67 -2.45 -25.28
CA SER A 7 0.32 -3.45 -24.93
C SER A 7 -0.11 -4.20 -23.65
N GLU A 8 0.52 -5.32 -23.38
CA GLU A 8 0.31 -6.06 -22.12
C GLU A 8 0.63 -5.19 -20.89
N ARG A 9 1.69 -4.38 -20.96
CA ARG A 9 2.01 -3.40 -19.92
C ARG A 9 0.88 -2.39 -19.71
N ASP A 10 0.30 -1.87 -20.77
CA ASP A 10 -0.82 -0.92 -20.67
C ASP A 10 -2.01 -1.54 -19.93
N ILE A 11 -2.33 -2.80 -20.23
CA ILE A 11 -3.40 -3.54 -19.54
C ILE A 11 -3.08 -3.71 -18.06
N ARG A 12 -1.83 -4.03 -17.71
CA ARG A 12 -1.38 -4.14 -16.31
C ARG A 12 -1.47 -2.81 -15.57
N VAL A 13 -1.10 -1.70 -16.20
CA VAL A 13 -1.25 -0.34 -15.64
C VAL A 13 -2.73 -0.04 -15.36
N VAL A 14 -3.62 -0.28 -16.34
CA VAL A 14 -5.07 -0.06 -16.19
C VAL A 14 -5.64 -0.92 -15.06
N SER A 15 -5.28 -2.20 -15.00
CA SER A 15 -5.71 -3.12 -13.94
C SER A 15 -5.24 -2.65 -12.56
N LYS A 16 -4.00 -2.16 -12.45
CA LYS A 16 -3.47 -1.67 -11.17
C LYS A 16 -4.19 -0.39 -10.72
N CYS A 17 -4.50 0.53 -11.62
CA CYS A 17 -5.28 1.71 -11.28
C CYS A 17 -6.71 1.37 -10.80
N ALA A 18 -7.30 0.29 -11.31
CA ALA A 18 -8.61 -0.18 -10.82
C ALA A 18 -8.56 -0.60 -9.35
N VAL A 19 -7.53 -1.35 -8.97
CA VAL A 19 -7.36 -1.89 -7.61
C VAL A 19 -6.88 -0.81 -6.64
N SER A 20 -5.95 0.03 -7.05
CA SER A 20 -5.29 1.02 -6.18
C SER A 20 -6.02 2.35 -6.06
N LYS A 21 -7.14 2.53 -6.78
CA LYS A 21 -7.92 3.77 -6.90
C LYS A 21 -7.11 4.89 -7.58
N TRP A 22 -6.10 5.44 -6.91
CA TRP A 22 -5.21 6.48 -7.44
C TRP A 22 -3.75 6.09 -7.25
N LEU A 23 -2.95 6.17 -8.32
CA LEU A 23 -1.51 5.95 -8.31
C LEU A 23 -0.78 7.16 -8.86
N THR A 24 0.34 7.52 -8.24
CA THR A 24 1.20 8.57 -8.77
C THR A 24 1.95 8.09 -10.02
N THR A 25 2.45 9.03 -10.82
CA THR A 25 3.33 8.71 -11.97
C THR A 25 4.55 7.92 -11.50
N GLY A 26 5.15 8.28 -10.35
CA GLY A 26 6.32 7.60 -9.78
C GLY A 26 6.00 6.17 -9.35
N GLN A 27 4.87 5.94 -8.70
CA GLN A 27 4.41 4.60 -8.32
C GLN A 27 4.23 3.70 -9.54
N LEU A 28 3.57 4.19 -10.59
CA LEU A 28 3.41 3.46 -11.85
C LEU A 28 4.75 3.21 -12.55
N ALA A 29 5.67 4.19 -12.50
CA ALA A 29 7.01 4.04 -13.07
C ALA A 29 7.77 2.89 -12.39
N ARG A 30 7.77 2.83 -11.06
CA ARG A 30 8.42 1.77 -10.28
C ARG A 30 7.86 0.38 -10.60
N LEU A 31 6.54 0.25 -10.74
CA LEU A 31 5.88 -1.04 -10.98
C LEU A 31 6.04 -1.55 -12.42
N TYR A 32 5.96 -0.66 -13.41
CA TYR A 32 5.74 -1.09 -14.80
C TYR A 32 6.72 -0.53 -15.82
N PHE A 33 7.59 0.41 -15.42
CA PHE A 33 8.50 1.07 -16.33
C PHE A 33 9.96 1.03 -15.84
N PRO A 34 10.49 -0.13 -15.41
CA PRO A 34 11.87 -0.21 -14.98
C PRO A 34 12.78 0.21 -16.15
N LYS A 35 13.79 1.04 -15.86
CA LYS A 35 14.76 1.53 -16.83
C LYS A 35 14.19 2.40 -17.98
N VAL A 36 12.98 2.93 -17.82
CA VAL A 36 12.34 3.86 -18.77
C VAL A 36 12.52 5.29 -18.26
N THR A 37 12.83 6.22 -19.17
CA THR A 37 13.01 7.63 -18.79
C THR A 37 11.68 8.24 -18.29
N PRO A 38 11.73 9.21 -17.35
CA PRO A 38 10.52 9.85 -16.84
C PRO A 38 9.61 10.46 -17.93
N ASP A 39 10.21 11.00 -19.01
CA ASP A 39 9.45 11.56 -20.14
C ASP A 39 8.69 10.49 -20.91
N ALA A 40 9.33 9.34 -21.17
CA ALA A 40 8.68 8.23 -21.86
C ALA A 40 7.55 7.61 -21.00
N VAL A 41 7.71 7.57 -19.67
CA VAL A 41 6.63 7.17 -18.75
C VAL A 41 5.47 8.15 -18.86
N ARG A 42 5.73 9.47 -18.73
CA ARG A 42 4.70 10.51 -18.86
C ARG A 42 3.96 10.44 -20.19
N LYS A 43 4.69 10.24 -21.31
CA LYS A 43 4.11 10.09 -22.65
C LYS A 43 3.20 8.85 -22.74
N SER A 44 3.62 7.72 -22.17
CA SER A 44 2.82 6.49 -22.15
C SER A 44 1.53 6.66 -21.36
N LEU A 45 1.60 7.24 -20.16
CA LEU A 45 0.43 7.48 -19.32
C LEU A 45 -0.52 8.51 -19.94
N ARG A 46 0.01 9.60 -20.53
CA ARG A 46 -0.80 10.58 -21.25
C ARG A 46 -1.62 9.93 -22.37
N ARG A 47 -1.00 9.07 -23.17
CA ARG A 47 -1.69 8.32 -24.24
C ARG A 47 -2.87 7.51 -23.69
N LEU A 48 -2.73 6.87 -22.52
CA LEU A 48 -3.82 6.11 -21.89
C LEU A 48 -4.93 7.03 -21.36
N VAL A 49 -4.59 8.21 -20.86
CA VAL A 49 -5.56 9.23 -20.41
C VAL A 49 -6.32 9.79 -21.62
N GLU A 50 -5.64 10.23 -22.67
CA GLU A 50 -6.25 10.75 -23.90
C GLU A 50 -7.17 9.72 -24.58
N ALA A 51 -6.80 8.44 -24.51
CA ALA A 51 -7.62 7.35 -25.02
C ALA A 51 -8.80 6.99 -24.09
N GLY A 52 -8.89 7.53 -22.85
CA GLY A 52 -9.96 7.30 -21.89
C GLY A 52 -9.85 5.99 -21.08
N PHE A 53 -8.70 5.32 -21.11
CA PHE A 53 -8.43 4.15 -20.25
C PHE A 53 -8.09 4.54 -18.82
N LEU A 54 -7.45 5.70 -18.65
CA LEU A 54 -7.16 6.31 -17.36
C LEU A 54 -7.82 7.67 -17.26
N VAL A 55 -8.02 8.13 -16.03
CA VAL A 55 -8.27 9.52 -15.68
C VAL A 55 -7.06 10.07 -14.94
N VAL A 56 -6.86 11.39 -14.99
CA VAL A 56 -5.77 12.06 -14.29
C VAL A 56 -6.32 13.14 -13.37
N HIS A 57 -5.72 13.25 -12.19
CA HIS A 57 -5.96 14.35 -11.26
C HIS A 57 -4.62 15.01 -10.88
N ARG A 58 -4.64 16.32 -10.71
CA ARG A 58 -3.55 17.12 -10.13
C ARG A 58 -4.15 18.14 -9.19
N GLU A 59 -3.60 18.26 -8.01
CA GLU A 59 -4.02 19.27 -7.05
C GLU A 59 -3.68 20.69 -7.53
N HIS A 60 -2.47 20.83 -8.12
CA HIS A 60 -2.00 22.05 -8.78
C HIS A 60 -0.97 21.67 -9.87
N GLN A 61 -0.56 22.64 -10.70
CA GLN A 61 0.30 22.36 -11.87
C GLN A 61 1.63 21.68 -11.54
N MET A 62 2.23 21.99 -10.39
CA MET A 62 3.49 21.42 -9.93
C MET A 62 3.32 20.11 -9.14
N ALA A 63 2.08 19.75 -8.77
CA ALA A 63 1.83 18.51 -8.07
C ALA A 63 2.04 17.30 -8.97
N GLU A 64 2.48 16.19 -8.38
CA GLU A 64 2.60 14.92 -9.09
C GLU A 64 1.21 14.48 -9.59
N ALA A 65 1.16 13.98 -10.82
CA ALA A 65 -0.09 13.50 -11.39
C ALA A 65 -0.52 12.16 -10.75
N LEU A 66 -1.79 12.11 -10.37
CA LEU A 66 -2.47 10.91 -9.90
C LEU A 66 -3.28 10.31 -11.05
N HIS A 67 -3.14 9.02 -11.27
CA HIS A 67 -3.83 8.28 -12.33
C HIS A 67 -4.81 7.29 -11.72
N GLY A 68 -6.05 7.33 -12.18
CA GLY A 68 -7.12 6.42 -11.80
C GLY A 68 -7.73 5.72 -13.01
N LEU A 69 -8.65 4.78 -12.77
CA LEU A 69 -9.33 4.04 -13.82
C LEU A 69 -10.32 4.92 -14.58
N GLY A 70 -10.18 4.99 -15.91
CA GLY A 70 -11.09 5.69 -16.80
C GLY A 70 -12.23 4.81 -17.33
N PRO A 71 -13.25 5.40 -17.99
CA PRO A 71 -14.43 4.65 -18.49
C PRO A 71 -14.10 3.52 -19.46
N LYS A 72 -13.15 3.75 -20.39
CA LYS A 72 -12.73 2.67 -21.31
C LYS A 72 -11.87 1.62 -20.62
N GLY A 73 -11.14 2.00 -19.57
CA GLY A 73 -10.42 1.05 -18.72
C GLY A 73 -11.37 0.12 -17.98
N LYS A 74 -12.47 0.66 -17.42
CA LYS A 74 -13.54 -0.14 -16.83
C LYS A 74 -14.12 -1.13 -17.84
N ALA A 75 -14.55 -0.65 -19.01
CA ALA A 75 -15.12 -1.51 -20.05
C ALA A 75 -14.15 -2.62 -20.49
N LEU A 76 -12.84 -2.31 -20.59
CA LEU A 76 -11.79 -3.29 -20.89
C LEU A 76 -11.71 -4.40 -19.82
N LEU A 77 -11.78 -4.05 -18.56
CA LEU A 77 -11.68 -5.00 -17.45
C LEU A 77 -12.94 -5.84 -17.33
N GLU A 78 -14.11 -5.24 -17.49
CA GLU A 78 -15.40 -5.96 -17.50
C GLU A 78 -15.48 -6.98 -18.65
N ALA A 79 -14.98 -6.62 -19.84
CA ALA A 79 -14.87 -7.57 -20.97
C ALA A 79 -13.92 -8.76 -20.67
N LYS A 80 -13.07 -8.64 -19.66
CA LYS A 80 -12.20 -9.72 -19.15
C LYS A 80 -12.77 -10.43 -17.90
N GLY A 81 -14.02 -10.15 -17.53
CA GLY A 81 -14.67 -10.73 -16.37
C GLY A 81 -14.23 -10.10 -15.02
N VAL A 82 -13.59 -8.95 -15.05
CA VAL A 82 -13.13 -8.25 -13.82
C VAL A 82 -14.08 -7.09 -13.53
N THR A 83 -14.78 -7.15 -12.40
CA THR A 83 -15.59 -6.03 -11.91
C THR A 83 -14.70 -4.85 -11.53
N ALA A 84 -15.00 -3.68 -12.06
CA ALA A 84 -14.22 -2.47 -11.80
C ALA A 84 -15.11 -1.23 -11.79
N GLU A 85 -14.68 -0.19 -11.08
CA GLU A 85 -15.36 1.09 -11.00
C GLU A 85 -14.47 2.22 -11.48
N VAL A 86 -15.06 3.14 -12.26
CA VAL A 86 -14.36 4.35 -12.70
C VAL A 86 -13.97 5.19 -11.47
N THR A 87 -12.71 5.58 -11.41
CA THR A 87 -12.22 6.47 -10.36
C THR A 87 -12.71 7.89 -10.62
N ARG A 88 -13.50 8.44 -9.70
CA ARG A 88 -14.16 9.75 -9.93
C ARG A 88 -13.40 10.92 -9.32
N LYS A 89 -13.22 10.92 -8.00
CA LYS A 89 -12.55 11.98 -7.25
C LYS A 89 -11.57 11.40 -6.27
N PRO A 90 -10.44 12.05 -6.04
CA PRO A 90 -9.55 11.66 -4.95
C PRO A 90 -10.24 11.89 -3.60
N PRO A 91 -9.97 11.06 -2.60
CA PRO A 91 -10.49 11.25 -1.26
C PRO A 91 -9.84 12.48 -0.59
N ARG A 92 -10.46 12.98 0.49
CA ARG A 92 -9.87 14.07 1.28
C ARG A 92 -8.49 13.73 1.86
N GLN A 93 -8.28 12.46 2.19
CA GLN A 93 -7.00 11.96 2.73
C GLN A 93 -6.15 11.33 1.61
N ILE A 94 -5.97 12.07 0.52
CA ILE A 94 -5.27 11.54 -0.66
C ILE A 94 -3.82 11.14 -0.35
N GLU A 95 -3.13 11.88 0.52
CA GLU A 95 -1.76 11.57 0.89
C GLU A 95 -1.67 10.25 1.68
N HIS A 96 -2.67 9.95 2.53
CA HIS A 96 -2.72 8.66 3.22
C HIS A 96 -2.91 7.52 2.23
N MET A 97 -3.81 7.67 1.26
CA MET A 97 -4.00 6.68 0.19
C MET A 97 -2.72 6.51 -0.65
N VAL A 98 -2.03 7.60 -0.99
CA VAL A 98 -0.76 7.56 -1.72
C VAL A 98 0.28 6.78 -0.92
N GLY A 99 0.41 7.03 0.39
CA GLY A 99 1.32 6.29 1.27
C GLY A 99 0.99 4.79 1.36
N ILE A 100 -0.30 4.42 1.47
CA ILE A 100 -0.71 3.00 1.39
C ILE A 100 -0.32 2.39 0.03
N ASN A 101 -0.41 3.14 -1.06
CA ASN A 101 0.04 2.67 -2.35
C ASN A 101 1.58 2.62 -2.48
N ASP A 102 2.34 3.46 -1.76
CA ASP A 102 3.80 3.30 -1.66
C ASP A 102 4.17 2.00 -0.94
N LEU A 103 3.44 1.65 0.13
CA LEU A 103 3.55 0.33 0.76
C LEU A 103 3.26 -0.80 -0.23
N ARG A 104 2.18 -0.68 -0.99
CA ARG A 104 1.84 -1.65 -2.06
C ARG A 104 2.97 -1.80 -3.05
N VAL A 105 3.52 -0.69 -3.54
CA VAL A 105 4.64 -0.69 -4.49
C VAL A 105 5.86 -1.36 -3.89
N ALA A 106 6.24 -1.02 -2.66
CA ALA A 106 7.39 -1.62 -1.97
C ALA A 106 7.25 -3.15 -1.82
N VAL A 107 6.01 -3.62 -1.61
CA VAL A 107 5.69 -5.05 -1.54
C VAL A 107 5.72 -5.71 -2.92
N GLU A 108 5.11 -5.09 -3.94
CA GLU A 108 4.86 -5.71 -5.24
C GLU A 108 6.03 -5.58 -6.25
N VAL A 109 7.03 -4.72 -6.00
CA VAL A 109 8.24 -4.65 -6.85
C VAL A 109 9.00 -5.96 -6.86
N ASN A 110 8.92 -6.75 -5.79
CA ASN A 110 9.48 -8.10 -5.71
C ASN A 110 8.37 -9.15 -5.55
N PRO A 111 7.69 -9.53 -6.64
CA PRO A 111 6.49 -10.36 -6.58
C PRO A 111 6.75 -11.80 -6.13
N THR A 112 8.00 -12.26 -6.08
CA THR A 112 8.33 -13.63 -5.68
C THR A 112 8.05 -13.90 -4.20
N GLN A 113 8.17 -12.88 -3.36
CA GLN A 113 7.99 -12.97 -1.91
C GLN A 113 6.54 -12.68 -1.48
N VAL A 114 5.76 -12.07 -2.35
CA VAL A 114 4.39 -11.63 -2.03
C VAL A 114 3.37 -12.68 -2.42
N ALA A 115 2.50 -13.03 -1.48
CA ALA A 115 1.32 -13.84 -1.74
C ALA A 115 0.12 -12.96 -2.12
N TYR A 116 -0.07 -11.86 -1.37
CA TYR A 116 -1.13 -10.88 -1.62
C TYR A 116 -0.85 -9.56 -0.88
N PHE A 117 -1.47 -8.49 -1.38
CA PHE A 117 -1.61 -7.20 -0.72
C PHE A 117 -3.05 -6.71 -0.93
N PHE A 118 -3.76 -6.44 0.15
CA PHE A 118 -5.10 -5.84 0.13
C PHE A 118 -5.11 -4.57 0.97
N ALA A 119 -5.43 -3.45 0.37
CA ALA A 119 -5.65 -2.20 1.08
C ALA A 119 -7.04 -2.17 1.74
N SER A 120 -7.25 -1.30 2.71
CA SER A 120 -8.51 -1.17 3.46
C SER A 120 -9.75 -1.09 2.57
N TRP A 121 -9.68 -0.37 1.44
CA TRP A 121 -10.78 -0.24 0.49
C TRP A 121 -11.07 -1.50 -0.33
N GLU A 122 -10.16 -2.47 -0.37
CA GLU A 122 -10.35 -3.77 -1.01
C GLU A 122 -10.95 -4.78 -0.04
N LEU A 123 -10.59 -4.69 1.25
CA LEU A 123 -11.03 -5.62 2.29
C LEU A 123 -12.55 -5.68 2.42
N GLN A 124 -13.23 -4.54 2.29
CA GLN A 124 -14.70 -4.50 2.31
C GLN A 124 -15.31 -5.31 1.16
N GLY A 125 -14.75 -5.19 -0.04
CA GLY A 125 -15.18 -5.99 -1.21
C GLY A 125 -14.87 -7.47 -1.11
N LEU A 126 -13.92 -7.86 -0.24
CA LEU A 126 -13.53 -9.25 0.04
C LEU A 126 -14.29 -9.87 1.23
N GLY A 127 -15.31 -9.18 1.76
CA GLY A 127 -16.13 -9.69 2.85
C GLY A 127 -15.49 -9.51 4.24
N TRP A 128 -14.65 -8.50 4.42
CA TRP A 128 -14.15 -8.15 5.76
C TRP A 128 -15.27 -7.72 6.67
N VAL A 129 -15.53 -8.50 7.70
CA VAL A 129 -16.68 -8.30 8.63
C VAL A 129 -16.28 -7.72 9.98
N HIS A 130 -14.97 -7.59 10.26
CA HIS A 130 -14.52 -7.05 11.54
C HIS A 130 -14.66 -5.51 11.55
N PRO A 131 -15.15 -4.90 12.65
CA PRO A 131 -15.33 -3.45 12.73
C PRO A 131 -14.02 -2.65 12.63
N LEU A 132 -12.90 -3.26 13.09
CA LEU A 132 -11.57 -2.69 12.95
C LEU A 132 -10.99 -3.09 11.59
N ILE A 133 -10.71 -2.10 10.75
CA ILE A 133 -10.17 -2.29 9.40
C ILE A 133 -8.73 -1.77 9.39
N PRO A 134 -7.71 -2.63 9.12
CA PRO A 134 -6.34 -2.18 8.95
C PRO A 134 -6.18 -1.40 7.65
N ASP A 135 -5.16 -0.56 7.56
CA ASP A 135 -4.84 0.16 6.33
C ASP A 135 -4.46 -0.78 5.19
N ALA A 136 -3.80 -1.90 5.50
CA ALA A 136 -3.60 -2.99 4.56
C ALA A 136 -3.44 -4.35 5.26
N VAL A 137 -3.62 -5.42 4.48
CA VAL A 137 -3.26 -6.79 4.83
C VAL A 137 -2.24 -7.31 3.82
N VAL A 138 -1.12 -7.80 4.32
CA VAL A 138 -0.02 -8.31 3.50
C VAL A 138 0.22 -9.78 3.82
N GLY A 139 0.21 -10.62 2.79
CA GLY A 139 0.66 -12.00 2.86
C GLY A 139 2.01 -12.16 2.21
N LEU A 140 2.99 -12.70 2.96
CA LEU A 140 4.32 -13.00 2.45
C LEU A 140 4.51 -14.51 2.30
N ARG A 141 5.27 -14.92 1.28
CA ARG A 141 5.74 -16.30 1.05
C ARG A 141 7.09 -16.48 1.73
N LEU A 142 7.09 -16.36 3.05
CA LEU A 142 8.22 -16.80 3.88
C LEU A 142 8.25 -18.34 3.88
N PRO A 143 9.14 -19.03 4.64
CA PRO A 143 9.12 -20.50 4.68
C PRO A 143 7.71 -21.09 4.83
N GLU A 144 6.84 -20.36 5.52
CA GLU A 144 5.38 -20.55 5.54
C GLU A 144 4.67 -19.24 5.20
N ARG A 145 3.50 -19.35 4.54
CA ARG A 145 2.68 -18.15 4.29
C ARG A 145 2.33 -17.44 5.61
N ARG A 146 2.71 -16.19 5.73
CA ARG A 146 2.42 -15.37 6.92
C ARG A 146 1.67 -14.11 6.56
N THR A 147 0.64 -13.84 7.32
CA THR A 147 -0.19 -12.64 7.19
C THR A 147 0.26 -11.59 8.19
N PHE A 148 0.35 -10.35 7.74
CA PHE A 148 0.62 -9.17 8.54
C PHE A 148 -0.51 -8.16 8.34
N LEU A 149 -0.95 -7.52 9.42
CA LEU A 149 -1.79 -6.34 9.33
C LEU A 149 -0.90 -5.12 9.31
N VAL A 150 -1.27 -4.11 8.54
CA VAL A 150 -0.47 -2.90 8.38
C VAL A 150 -1.28 -1.69 8.82
N GLU A 151 -0.66 -0.83 9.63
CA GLU A 151 -1.12 0.50 9.97
C GLU A 151 -0.10 1.52 9.49
N TYR A 152 -0.54 2.48 8.71
CA TYR A 152 0.28 3.55 8.18
C TYR A 152 -0.02 4.87 8.88
N ASP A 153 0.90 5.29 9.74
CA ASP A 153 0.77 6.51 10.53
C ASP A 153 1.66 7.64 9.99
N ARG A 154 1.03 8.63 9.38
CA ARG A 154 1.67 9.86 8.89
C ARG A 154 1.98 10.87 10.00
N GLY A 155 1.63 10.58 11.25
CA GLY A 155 1.73 11.52 12.35
C GLY A 155 0.59 12.55 12.41
N THR A 156 -0.43 12.41 11.58
CA THR A 156 -1.62 13.30 11.59
C THR A 156 -2.65 12.88 12.63
N GLU A 157 -2.63 11.63 13.04
CA GLU A 157 -3.47 11.11 14.10
C GLU A 157 -2.83 11.33 15.47
N THR A 158 -3.65 11.60 16.50
CA THR A 158 -3.14 11.72 17.87
C THR A 158 -2.68 10.36 18.40
N LEU A 159 -1.66 10.37 19.26
CA LEU A 159 -1.16 9.12 19.85
C LEU A 159 -2.24 8.35 20.65
N PRO A 160 -3.08 9.00 21.47
CA PRO A 160 -4.16 8.29 22.17
C PRO A 160 -5.13 7.58 21.22
N THR A 161 -5.49 8.22 20.10
CA THR A 161 -6.39 7.62 19.08
C THR A 161 -5.73 6.39 18.45
N LEU A 162 -4.48 6.53 18.01
CA LEU A 162 -3.73 5.41 17.43
C LEU A 162 -3.53 4.27 18.44
N VAL A 163 -3.15 4.57 19.68
CA VAL A 163 -3.01 3.55 20.74
C VAL A 163 -4.35 2.85 20.99
N GLY A 164 -5.45 3.58 21.01
CA GLY A 164 -6.80 2.99 21.09
C GLY A 164 -7.08 2.00 19.95
N LYS A 165 -6.71 2.35 18.71
CA LYS A 165 -6.80 1.47 17.55
C LYS A 165 -5.92 0.23 17.71
N LEU A 166 -4.67 0.40 18.15
CA LEU A 166 -3.74 -0.71 18.42
C LEU A 166 -4.26 -1.67 19.49
N ARG A 167 -4.92 -1.16 20.54
CA ARG A 167 -5.58 -2.00 21.55
C ARG A 167 -6.67 -2.88 20.96
N GLY A 168 -7.39 -2.40 19.96
CA GLY A 168 -8.38 -3.19 19.23
C GLY A 168 -7.79 -4.44 18.56
N TYR A 169 -6.51 -4.39 18.16
CA TYR A 169 -5.82 -5.56 17.59
C TYR A 169 -5.27 -6.53 18.65
N GLU A 170 -5.14 -6.11 19.91
CA GLU A 170 -4.58 -6.93 21.00
C GLU A 170 -5.38 -8.21 21.22
N GLY A 171 -6.70 -8.10 21.22
CA GLY A 171 -7.63 -9.24 21.34
C GLY A 171 -7.64 -10.18 20.15
N GLY A 172 -6.91 -9.84 19.08
CA GLY A 172 -6.95 -10.54 17.81
C GLY A 172 -8.21 -10.24 16.99
N LEU A 173 -8.17 -10.58 15.72
CA LEU A 173 -9.33 -10.52 14.85
C LEU A 173 -9.91 -11.93 14.73
N SER A 174 -11.15 -12.12 15.18
CA SER A 174 -11.82 -13.42 15.14
C SER A 174 -11.76 -14.01 13.73
N GLY A 175 -11.21 -15.21 13.60
CA GLY A 175 -11.11 -15.93 12.34
C GLY A 175 -10.02 -15.45 11.37
N ILE A 176 -9.23 -14.44 11.75
CA ILE A 176 -8.14 -13.91 10.89
C ILE A 176 -6.80 -14.06 11.61
N PRO A 177 -6.07 -15.16 11.36
CA PRO A 177 -4.74 -15.32 11.92
C PRO A 177 -3.75 -14.36 11.27
N PHE A 178 -3.03 -13.58 12.08
CA PHE A 178 -1.92 -12.76 11.61
C PHE A 178 -0.72 -12.85 12.55
N ARG A 179 0.47 -12.73 11.97
CA ARG A 179 1.74 -12.94 12.69
C ARG A 179 2.11 -11.75 13.56
N ALA A 180 2.01 -10.55 12.99
CA ALA A 180 2.34 -9.30 13.64
C ALA A 180 1.56 -8.13 13.03
N LEU A 181 1.51 -7.04 13.77
CA LEU A 181 1.10 -5.74 13.26
C LEU A 181 2.34 -4.98 12.78
N LEU A 182 2.31 -4.50 11.54
CA LEU A 182 3.34 -3.65 10.96
C LEU A 182 2.91 -2.20 11.10
N LEU A 183 3.67 -1.40 11.84
CA LEU A 183 3.47 0.03 11.99
C LEU A 183 4.46 0.76 11.09
N VAL A 184 3.97 1.40 10.04
CA VAL A 184 4.79 2.14 9.10
C VAL A 184 4.56 3.63 9.30
N THR A 185 5.64 4.40 9.42
CA THR A 185 5.57 5.85 9.66
C THR A 185 6.34 6.62 8.61
N ASP A 186 6.02 7.91 8.43
CA ASP A 186 6.77 8.78 7.52
C ASP A 186 8.16 9.13 8.05
N THR A 187 8.35 9.17 9.38
CA THR A 187 9.60 9.61 9.98
C THR A 187 10.07 8.71 11.12
N ALA A 188 11.39 8.61 11.30
CA ALA A 188 12.00 7.89 12.39
C ALA A 188 11.59 8.45 13.77
N ALA A 189 11.47 9.77 13.90
CA ALA A 189 11.04 10.41 15.15
C ALA A 189 9.62 9.99 15.56
N ARG A 190 8.70 9.85 14.58
CA ARG A 190 7.35 9.34 14.85
C ARG A 190 7.40 7.87 15.28
N LEU A 191 8.21 7.06 14.61
CA LEU A 191 8.40 5.64 14.94
C LEU A 191 8.93 5.45 16.37
N GLU A 192 9.94 6.23 16.78
CA GLU A 192 10.48 6.19 18.13
C GLU A 192 9.44 6.61 19.18
N THR A 193 8.65 7.63 18.86
CA THR A 193 7.56 8.07 19.75
C THR A 193 6.52 6.97 19.92
N LEU A 194 6.12 6.31 18.84
CA LEU A 194 5.23 5.14 18.89
C LEU A 194 5.84 3.99 19.69
N ALA A 195 7.11 3.68 19.47
CA ALA A 195 7.79 2.61 20.21
C ALA A 195 7.77 2.87 21.73
N ARG A 196 8.00 4.11 22.16
CA ARG A 196 7.88 4.48 23.58
C ARG A 196 6.49 4.25 24.15
N HIS A 197 5.45 4.61 23.39
CA HIS A 197 4.05 4.39 23.79
C HIS A 197 3.68 2.91 23.81
N VAL A 198 4.05 2.15 22.78
CA VAL A 198 3.82 0.69 22.73
C VAL A 198 4.43 0.00 23.94
N ARG A 199 5.65 0.35 24.32
CA ARG A 199 6.31 -0.19 25.53
C ARG A 199 5.59 0.22 26.82
N LYS A 200 5.24 1.50 26.95
CA LYS A 200 4.52 2.02 28.11
C LYS A 200 3.17 1.32 28.32
N GLU A 201 2.46 1.05 27.24
CA GLU A 201 1.15 0.42 27.26
C GLU A 201 1.20 -1.12 27.48
N GLY A 202 2.39 -1.74 27.37
CA GLY A 202 2.59 -3.16 27.65
C GLY A 202 1.86 -4.09 26.69
N PHE A 203 1.84 -3.78 25.38
CA PHE A 203 1.23 -4.64 24.38
C PHE A 203 1.89 -6.03 24.33
N LEU A 204 1.06 -7.08 24.30
CA LEU A 204 1.54 -8.47 24.21
C LEU A 204 1.74 -8.92 22.77
N ARG A 205 0.87 -8.46 21.86
CA ARG A 205 0.95 -8.81 20.45
C ARG A 205 2.18 -8.20 19.80
N ARG A 206 2.82 -8.97 18.92
CA ARG A 206 4.02 -8.51 18.21
C ARG A 206 3.70 -7.32 17.31
N MET A 207 4.46 -6.24 17.49
CA MET A 207 4.38 -5.01 16.73
C MET A 207 5.75 -4.69 16.14
N LEU A 208 5.84 -4.65 14.83
CA LEU A 208 7.06 -4.37 14.09
C LEU A 208 6.92 -3.01 13.42
N GLY A 209 7.93 -2.18 13.49
CA GLY A 209 7.90 -0.83 12.95
C GLY A 209 9.02 -0.55 11.97
N CYS A 210 8.73 0.23 10.93
CA CYS A 210 9.73 0.78 10.01
C CYS A 210 9.28 2.14 9.47
N VAL A 211 10.20 2.83 8.78
CA VAL A 211 9.92 4.09 8.09
C VAL A 211 9.57 3.79 6.63
N LEU A 212 8.54 4.46 6.09
CA LEU A 212 8.08 4.25 4.72
C LEU A 212 9.19 4.46 3.68
N ALA A 213 10.07 5.44 3.91
CA ALA A 213 11.19 5.71 3.00
C ALA A 213 12.17 4.52 2.94
N GLU A 214 12.52 3.89 4.10
CA GLU A 214 13.36 2.69 4.15
C GLU A 214 12.68 1.52 3.43
N LEU A 215 11.41 1.28 3.73
CA LEU A 215 10.61 0.23 3.08
C LEU A 215 10.51 0.45 1.57
N SER A 216 10.36 1.70 1.13
CA SER A 216 10.25 2.04 -0.29
C SER A 216 11.57 1.91 -1.04
N ALA A 217 12.70 2.14 -0.38
CA ALA A 217 14.04 2.00 -0.97
C ALA A 217 14.47 0.53 -1.09
N GLU A 218 14.29 -0.23 -0.01
CA GLU A 218 14.81 -1.60 0.12
C GLU A 218 13.82 -2.68 -0.35
N GLY A 219 12.53 -2.37 -0.38
CA GLY A 219 11.46 -3.36 -0.53
C GLY A 219 11.19 -4.12 0.77
N ILE A 220 10.08 -4.85 0.80
CA ILE A 220 9.62 -5.51 2.05
C ILE A 220 10.53 -6.66 2.50
N ASP A 221 11.31 -7.23 1.59
CA ASP A 221 12.18 -8.39 1.88
C ASP A 221 13.47 -7.99 2.60
N ALA A 222 14.02 -6.83 2.24
CA ALA A 222 15.29 -6.33 2.75
C ALA A 222 15.13 -5.23 3.80
N ALA A 223 13.96 -4.59 3.89
CA ALA A 223 13.70 -3.58 4.89
C ALA A 223 13.85 -4.13 6.31
N LEU A 224 14.48 -3.34 7.16
CA LEU A 224 14.71 -3.70 8.54
C LEU A 224 13.58 -3.18 9.43
N PHE A 225 13.00 -4.08 10.22
CA PHE A 225 11.91 -3.79 11.14
C PHE A 225 12.39 -3.85 12.58
N MET A 226 11.88 -2.94 13.40
CA MET A 226 12.14 -2.84 14.83
C MET A 226 10.96 -3.48 15.60
N ASP A 227 11.23 -4.40 16.55
CA ASP A 227 10.18 -4.83 17.49
C ASP A 227 9.92 -3.70 18.50
N LEU A 228 8.80 -3.01 18.34
CA LEU A 228 8.46 -1.82 19.10
C LEU A 228 8.25 -2.07 20.61
N ARG A 229 8.09 -3.33 21.02
CA ARG A 229 7.92 -3.71 22.42
C ARG A 229 9.24 -3.83 23.18
N ARG A 230 10.36 -3.96 22.48
CA ARG A 230 11.68 -4.17 23.07
C ARG A 230 12.38 -2.84 23.40
N ILE A 231 13.11 -2.81 24.51
CA ILE A 231 14.08 -1.75 24.80
C ILE A 231 15.34 -2.08 24.00
N ASN A 232 15.88 -1.13 23.25
CA ASN A 232 17.01 -1.34 22.33
C ASN A 232 16.81 -2.52 21.37
N PRO A 233 15.77 -2.49 20.54
CA PRO A 233 15.51 -3.57 19.61
C PRO A 233 16.56 -3.59 18.51
N ASP A 234 17.13 -4.75 18.24
CA ASP A 234 17.84 -4.97 16.99
C ASP A 234 16.85 -4.90 15.83
N LYS A 235 17.28 -4.24 14.76
CA LYS A 235 16.50 -4.25 13.52
C LYS A 235 16.72 -5.58 12.79
N SER A 236 15.66 -6.19 12.33
CA SER A 236 15.69 -7.45 11.57
C SER A 236 14.74 -7.41 10.39
N THR A 237 15.00 -8.22 9.38
CA THR A 237 14.05 -8.42 8.27
C THR A 237 12.79 -9.13 8.76
N LEU A 238 11.70 -9.06 8.00
CA LEU A 238 10.48 -9.82 8.33
C LEU A 238 10.73 -11.33 8.33
N ARG A 239 11.68 -11.79 7.54
CA ARG A 239 12.08 -13.21 7.48
C ARG A 239 12.70 -13.66 8.79
N GLU A 240 13.72 -12.94 9.28
CA GLU A 240 14.37 -13.20 10.58
C GLU A 240 13.42 -13.00 11.75
N SER A 241 12.55 -12.02 11.64
CA SER A 241 11.51 -11.75 12.64
C SER A 241 10.42 -12.82 12.67
N ALA A 242 10.37 -13.71 11.69
CA ALA A 242 9.34 -14.76 11.60
C ALA A 242 9.74 -16.05 12.34
N GLU A 243 11.02 -16.21 12.66
CA GLU A 243 11.54 -17.28 13.52
C GLU A 243 11.28 -16.97 15.01
#